data_bd0be1b0ead9e50a9b5b9347f46ad613
#
_entry.id   bd0be1b0ead9e50a9b5b9347f46ad613
#
_cell.length_a   1.000
_cell.length_b   1.000
_cell.length_c   1.000
_cell.angle_alpha   90.00
_cell.angle_beta   90.00
_cell.angle_gamma   90.00
#
_symmetry.space_group_name_H-M   'P 1'
#
loop_
_entity.id
_entity.type
_entity.pdbx_description
1 polymer ?
#
loop_
_entity_poly.entity_id
_entity_poly.type
_entity_poly.pdbx_seq_one_letter_code
_entity_poly.pdbx_strand_id
1 'polypeptide(L)'
;ENPDNWIGFCQKRRFWITKEMQENINQQNINEYLITEPSKDWSKYDSIICKPINVSGAKKIKIIKRGWKNLIKDPLILFSKKKQNILLHFDMHHGYGNLQKAINELDIDNQNDFKDYVSKNNTFNPHIMFIAKPAIINKWFEALFPWLERCEKKFRIDDLVNYDTGRMFAYLAERYLSYWFKKNTKYKEENWVQLDNF
;
A
#
# COMPACT_ATOMS: atom_id res chain seq x y z
N GLU A 1 -4.11 1.73 -27.84
CA GLU A 1 -3.59 0.53 -27.15
C GLU A 1 -4.65 -0.57 -27.19
N ASN A 2 -4.22 -1.82 -27.34
CA ASN A 2 -5.15 -2.95 -27.30
C ASN A 2 -5.76 -3.04 -25.89
N PRO A 3 -7.10 -2.99 -25.74
CA PRO A 3 -7.78 -2.97 -24.43
C PRO A 3 -7.54 -4.24 -23.60
N ASP A 4 -7.09 -5.31 -24.24
CA ASP A 4 -6.81 -6.59 -23.56
C ASP A 4 -5.37 -6.73 -23.06
N ASN A 5 -4.49 -5.78 -23.37
CA ASN A 5 -3.11 -5.83 -22.92
C ASN A 5 -3.01 -5.64 -21.40
N TRP A 6 -2.15 -6.42 -20.78
CA TRP A 6 -1.74 -6.22 -19.40
C TRP A 6 -0.61 -5.18 -19.33
N ILE A 7 -0.77 -4.17 -18.51
CA ILE A 7 0.24 -3.13 -18.27
C ILE A 7 0.65 -3.21 -16.82
N GLY A 8 1.95 -3.38 -16.58
CA GLY A 8 2.53 -3.50 -15.23
C GLY A 8 3.20 -2.21 -14.77
N PHE A 9 2.96 -1.86 -13.52
CA PHE A 9 3.66 -0.81 -12.80
C PHE A 9 4.54 -1.45 -11.72
N CYS A 10 5.80 -1.07 -11.69
CA CYS A 10 6.76 -1.52 -10.69
C CYS A 10 7.57 -0.35 -10.13
N GLN A 11 8.27 -0.58 -9.03
CA GLN A 11 9.19 0.39 -8.45
C GLN A 11 10.63 -0.07 -8.62
N LYS A 12 11.58 0.87 -8.56
CA LYS A 12 13.01 0.56 -8.56
C LYS A 12 13.33 -0.49 -7.48
N ARG A 13 14.11 -1.50 -7.83
CA ARG A 13 14.55 -2.62 -6.96
C ARG A 13 13.43 -3.56 -6.51
N ARG A 14 12.24 -3.49 -7.10
CA ARG A 14 11.12 -4.37 -6.75
C ARG A 14 10.63 -5.08 -7.99
N PHE A 15 10.49 -6.38 -7.88
CA PHE A 15 10.26 -7.26 -9.01
C PHE A 15 9.11 -8.21 -8.73
N TRP A 16 8.31 -8.47 -9.75
CA TRP A 16 7.31 -9.53 -9.74
C TRP A 16 7.98 -10.88 -9.96
N ILE A 17 7.66 -11.87 -9.13
CA ILE A 17 8.27 -13.20 -9.20
C ILE A 17 7.23 -14.31 -9.23
N THR A 18 7.57 -15.41 -9.93
CA THR A 18 6.68 -16.56 -10.17
C THR A 18 6.51 -17.48 -8.96
N LYS A 19 7.46 -17.49 -8.04
CA LYS A 19 7.48 -18.37 -6.86
C LYS A 19 7.47 -17.57 -5.57
N GLU A 20 7.10 -18.21 -4.46
CA GLU A 20 7.28 -17.60 -3.15
C GLU A 20 8.75 -17.26 -2.93
N MET A 21 8.98 -16.15 -2.20
CA MET A 21 10.31 -15.64 -1.92
C MET A 21 11.16 -16.75 -1.30
N GLN A 22 12.18 -17.19 -2.03
CA GLN A 22 13.22 -18.07 -1.51
C GLN A 22 14.34 -17.18 -0.95
N GLU A 23 14.95 -17.60 0.15
CA GLU A 23 15.96 -16.81 0.87
C GLU A 23 17.22 -16.45 0.03
N ASN A 24 17.33 -16.98 -1.19
CA ASN A 24 18.52 -16.86 -2.04
C ASN A 24 18.31 -16.03 -3.32
N ILE A 25 17.22 -15.26 -3.46
CA ILE A 25 17.03 -14.41 -4.65
C ILE A 25 17.94 -13.18 -4.53
N ASN A 26 18.81 -12.99 -5.53
CA ASN A 26 19.76 -11.89 -5.61
C ASN A 26 19.89 -11.39 -7.07
N GLN A 27 20.74 -10.40 -7.32
CA GLN A 27 20.96 -9.84 -8.66
C GLN A 27 21.40 -10.84 -9.73
N GLN A 28 22.11 -11.89 -9.33
CA GLN A 28 22.67 -12.85 -10.29
C GLN A 28 21.63 -13.85 -10.78
N ASN A 29 20.64 -14.19 -9.95
CA ASN A 29 19.63 -15.21 -10.26
C ASN A 29 18.20 -14.68 -10.41
N ILE A 30 17.95 -13.39 -10.21
CA ILE A 30 16.59 -12.82 -10.27
C ILE A 30 15.87 -13.13 -11.58
N ASN A 31 16.59 -13.17 -12.71
CA ASN A 31 16.00 -13.41 -14.03
C ASN A 31 15.30 -14.77 -14.14
N GLU A 32 15.68 -15.76 -13.34
CA GLU A 32 15.06 -17.09 -13.29
C GLU A 32 13.66 -17.07 -12.65
N TYR A 33 13.37 -16.01 -11.90
CA TYR A 33 12.17 -15.89 -11.10
C TYR A 33 11.20 -14.82 -11.60
N LEU A 34 11.63 -13.95 -12.53
CA LEU A 34 10.78 -12.85 -13.01
C LEU A 34 9.50 -13.35 -13.68
N ILE A 35 8.40 -12.67 -13.41
CA ILE A 35 7.21 -12.78 -14.24
C ILE A 35 7.44 -11.95 -15.50
N THR A 36 7.67 -12.62 -16.63
CA THR A 36 7.92 -11.99 -17.94
C THR A 36 6.69 -11.97 -18.83
N GLU A 37 5.71 -12.83 -18.55
CA GLU A 37 4.49 -12.96 -19.35
C GLU A 37 3.28 -13.13 -18.44
N PRO A 38 2.09 -12.69 -18.85
CA PRO A 38 0.85 -12.93 -18.13
C PRO A 38 0.57 -14.43 -17.97
N SER A 39 0.30 -14.86 -16.75
CA SER A 39 -0.11 -16.24 -16.48
C SER A 39 -1.50 -16.53 -17.07
N LYS A 40 -1.74 -17.75 -17.55
CA LYS A 40 -3.02 -18.16 -18.16
C LYS A 40 -4.23 -17.93 -17.24
N ASP A 41 -4.04 -18.04 -15.94
CA ASP A 41 -5.12 -17.85 -14.96
C ASP A 41 -5.47 -16.37 -14.72
N TRP A 42 -4.62 -15.42 -15.17
CA TRP A 42 -4.90 -13.98 -15.05
C TRP A 42 -6.14 -13.55 -15.85
N SER A 43 -6.51 -14.30 -16.89
CA SER A 43 -7.75 -14.06 -17.65
C SER A 43 -9.02 -14.03 -16.78
N LYS A 44 -8.97 -14.59 -15.58
CA LYS A 44 -10.08 -14.62 -14.61
C LYS A 44 -10.16 -13.38 -13.71
N TYR A 45 -9.19 -12.46 -13.83
CA TYR A 45 -9.02 -11.30 -12.97
C TYR A 45 -8.96 -10.01 -13.78
N ASP A 46 -9.21 -8.91 -13.09
CA ASP A 46 -9.13 -7.55 -13.66
C ASP A 46 -7.78 -6.92 -13.35
N SER A 47 -7.15 -7.36 -12.26
CA SER A 47 -5.90 -6.80 -11.77
C SER A 47 -5.07 -7.79 -10.97
N ILE A 48 -3.77 -7.54 -10.93
CA ILE A 48 -2.77 -8.24 -10.14
C ILE A 48 -2.13 -7.23 -9.21
N ILE A 49 -2.08 -7.52 -7.92
CA ILE A 49 -1.45 -6.68 -6.90
C ILE A 49 -0.42 -7.48 -6.11
N CYS A 50 0.49 -6.80 -5.41
CA CYS A 50 1.50 -7.46 -4.58
C CYS A 50 0.87 -8.30 -3.48
N LYS A 51 1.46 -9.44 -3.11
CA LYS A 51 1.12 -10.13 -1.85
C LYS A 51 1.25 -9.15 -0.68
N PRO A 52 0.30 -9.19 0.27
CA PRO A 52 0.28 -8.23 1.38
C PRO A 52 1.41 -8.47 2.38
N ILE A 53 1.82 -7.41 3.04
CA ILE A 53 2.68 -7.46 4.23
C ILE A 53 1.86 -7.27 5.49
N ASN A 54 2.30 -7.90 6.58
CA ASN A 54 1.69 -7.73 7.90
C ASN A 54 2.40 -6.59 8.66
N VAL A 55 1.64 -5.65 9.19
CA VAL A 55 2.13 -4.51 9.99
C VAL A 55 1.95 -4.70 11.49
N SER A 56 1.32 -5.78 11.93
CA SER A 56 1.21 -6.12 13.34
C SER A 56 2.53 -6.69 13.89
N GLY A 57 2.71 -6.66 15.20
CA GLY A 57 3.90 -7.22 15.86
C GLY A 57 5.07 -6.23 15.99
N ALA A 58 4.81 -4.95 15.88
CA ALA A 58 5.81 -3.93 16.19
C ALA A 58 6.30 -4.07 17.64
N LYS A 59 7.62 -3.92 17.86
CA LYS A 59 8.21 -3.96 19.22
C LYS A 59 7.54 -2.93 20.13
N LYS A 60 7.18 -3.30 21.36
CA LYS A 60 6.49 -2.43 22.34
C LYS A 60 7.18 -1.09 22.49
N ILE A 61 8.51 -1.07 22.58
CA ILE A 61 9.31 0.17 22.68
C ILE A 61 9.08 1.08 21.46
N LYS A 62 8.97 0.53 20.25
CA LYS A 62 8.69 1.31 19.03
C LYS A 62 7.29 1.93 19.09
N ILE A 63 6.30 1.16 19.56
CA ILE A 63 4.93 1.67 19.74
C ILE A 63 4.90 2.79 20.80
N ILE A 64 5.59 2.63 21.92
CA ILE A 64 5.67 3.66 22.96
C ILE A 64 6.33 4.94 22.42
N LYS A 65 7.46 4.82 21.68
CA LYS A 65 8.18 5.99 21.16
C LYS A 65 7.44 6.71 20.03
N ARG A 66 6.86 5.98 19.10
CA ARG A 66 6.28 6.56 17.86
C ARG A 66 4.74 6.60 17.84
N GLY A 67 4.09 5.73 18.61
CA GLY A 67 2.64 5.59 18.71
C GLY A 67 2.03 6.08 20.02
N TRP A 68 2.75 6.88 20.82
CA TRP A 68 2.32 7.27 22.16
C TRP A 68 0.95 7.98 22.18
N LYS A 69 0.65 8.80 21.16
CA LYS A 69 -0.66 9.46 21.03
C LYS A 69 -1.80 8.46 20.82
N ASN A 70 -1.52 7.36 20.11
CA ASN A 70 -2.48 6.26 19.97
C ASN A 70 -2.64 5.48 21.27
N LEU A 71 -1.55 5.30 22.05
CA LEU A 71 -1.59 4.61 23.34
C LEU A 71 -2.40 5.37 24.39
N ILE A 72 -2.38 6.70 24.37
CA ILE A 72 -3.25 7.50 25.25
C ILE A 72 -4.72 7.20 24.98
N LYS A 73 -5.09 6.99 23.72
CA LYS A 73 -6.46 6.67 23.31
C LYS A 73 -6.83 5.21 23.59
N ASP A 74 -5.90 4.30 23.36
CA ASP A 74 -6.13 2.86 23.54
C ASP A 74 -4.83 2.15 24.02
N PRO A 75 -4.63 2.01 25.34
CA PRO A 75 -3.46 1.31 25.89
C PRO A 75 -3.38 -0.18 25.51
N LEU A 76 -4.52 -0.81 25.13
CA LEU A 76 -4.57 -2.21 24.74
C LEU A 76 -3.81 -2.53 23.46
N ILE A 77 -3.41 -1.51 22.69
CA ILE A 77 -2.52 -1.66 21.52
C ILE A 77 -1.22 -2.40 21.86
N LEU A 78 -0.68 -2.21 23.09
CA LEU A 78 0.54 -2.89 23.55
C LEU A 78 0.37 -4.40 23.74
N PHE A 79 -0.86 -4.86 23.93
CA PHE A 79 -1.17 -6.25 24.31
C PHE A 79 -1.93 -7.00 23.22
N SER A 80 -2.49 -6.30 22.23
CA SER A 80 -3.30 -6.91 21.17
C SER A 80 -2.72 -6.65 19.77
N LYS A 81 -2.23 -7.71 19.12
CA LYS A 81 -1.78 -7.63 17.71
C LYS A 81 -2.91 -7.19 16.77
N LYS A 82 -4.18 -7.52 17.07
CA LYS A 82 -5.34 -7.10 16.27
C LYS A 82 -5.51 -5.57 16.25
N LYS A 83 -5.10 -4.89 17.33
CA LYS A 83 -5.14 -3.42 17.43
C LYS A 83 -3.97 -2.72 16.74
N GLN A 84 -2.94 -3.48 16.34
CA GLN A 84 -1.81 -2.99 15.57
C GLN A 84 -2.16 -3.04 14.07
N ASN A 85 -3.04 -2.13 13.66
CA ASN A 85 -3.63 -2.05 12.34
C ASN A 85 -2.84 -1.09 11.40
N ILE A 86 -3.34 -0.95 10.17
CA ILE A 86 -2.72 -0.09 9.14
C ILE A 86 -2.69 1.37 9.59
N LEU A 87 -3.75 1.86 10.26
CA LEU A 87 -3.82 3.24 10.75
C LEU A 87 -2.73 3.53 11.77
N LEU A 88 -2.58 2.67 12.78
CA LEU A 88 -1.50 2.79 13.77
C LEU A 88 -0.11 2.76 13.09
N HIS A 89 0.09 1.84 12.15
CA HIS A 89 1.34 1.73 11.43
C HIS A 89 1.66 3.03 10.67
N PHE A 90 0.66 3.62 10.00
CA PHE A 90 0.83 4.89 9.31
C PHE A 90 1.17 6.02 10.27
N ASP A 91 0.43 6.15 11.36
CA ASP A 91 0.64 7.18 12.40
C ASP A 91 2.06 7.12 13.00
N MET A 92 2.57 5.91 13.22
CA MET A 92 3.92 5.71 13.76
C MET A 92 5.04 6.09 12.80
N HIS A 93 4.80 6.05 11.50
CA HIS A 93 5.82 6.26 10.47
C HIS A 93 5.70 7.58 9.72
N HIS A 94 4.47 8.06 9.50
CA HIS A 94 4.19 9.18 8.60
C HIS A 94 3.43 10.33 9.28
N GLY A 95 3.40 10.33 10.61
CA GLY A 95 2.80 11.38 11.41
C GLY A 95 1.37 11.07 11.86
N TYR A 96 1.17 11.27 13.15
CA TYR A 96 -0.10 11.00 13.81
C TYR A 96 -1.25 11.81 13.23
N GLY A 97 -2.32 11.12 12.86
CA GLY A 97 -3.54 11.71 12.32
C GLY A 97 -3.48 12.12 10.85
N ASN A 98 -2.33 11.99 10.18
CA ASN A 98 -2.19 12.37 8.77
C ASN A 98 -3.04 11.48 7.86
N LEU A 99 -3.08 10.16 8.10
CA LEU A 99 -3.95 9.28 7.33
C LEU A 99 -5.44 9.64 7.51
N GLN A 100 -5.86 9.96 8.75
CA GLN A 100 -7.24 10.39 8.99
C GLN A 100 -7.57 11.72 8.30
N LYS A 101 -6.64 12.69 8.28
CA LYS A 101 -6.82 13.94 7.52
C LYS A 101 -6.98 13.66 6.02
N ALA A 102 -6.15 12.74 5.47
CA ALA A 102 -6.24 12.37 4.07
C ALA A 102 -7.55 11.63 3.75
N ILE A 103 -8.03 10.75 4.64
CA ILE A 103 -9.33 10.07 4.48
C ILE A 103 -10.46 11.09 4.36
N ASN A 104 -10.43 12.17 5.14
CA ASN A 104 -11.45 13.20 5.11
C ASN A 104 -11.50 14.00 3.79
N GLU A 105 -10.46 13.88 2.96
CA GLU A 105 -10.41 14.46 1.61
C GLU A 105 -10.88 13.49 0.51
N LEU A 106 -11.25 12.25 0.85
CA LEU A 106 -11.92 11.34 -0.09
C LEU A 106 -13.37 11.76 -0.32
N ASP A 107 -13.95 11.26 -1.39
CA ASP A 107 -15.39 11.35 -1.62
C ASP A 107 -16.13 10.59 -0.52
N ILE A 108 -17.30 11.12 -0.14
CA ILE A 108 -18.05 10.66 1.05
C ILE A 108 -18.30 9.13 1.06
N ASP A 109 -18.58 8.56 -0.09
CA ASP A 109 -18.83 7.13 -0.27
C ASP A 109 -17.61 6.25 0.04
N ASN A 110 -16.41 6.81 -0.07
CA ASN A 110 -15.15 6.10 0.19
C ASN A 110 -14.56 6.39 1.57
N GLN A 111 -14.96 7.49 2.22
CA GLN A 111 -14.38 7.88 3.51
C GLN A 111 -14.58 6.81 4.59
N ASN A 112 -15.82 6.38 4.81
CA ASN A 112 -16.16 5.41 5.84
C ASN A 112 -15.55 4.05 5.56
N ASP A 113 -15.66 3.57 4.32
CA ASP A 113 -15.15 2.27 3.90
C ASP A 113 -13.62 2.21 4.02
N PHE A 114 -12.91 3.26 3.59
CA PHE A 114 -11.46 3.29 3.69
C PHE A 114 -10.98 3.47 5.13
N LYS A 115 -11.67 4.27 5.94
CA LYS A 115 -11.42 4.37 7.38
C LYS A 115 -11.58 3.02 8.07
N ASP A 116 -12.65 2.31 7.77
CA ASP A 116 -12.91 0.97 8.28
C ASP A 116 -11.82 -0.01 7.84
N TYR A 117 -11.44 0.03 6.56
CA TYR A 117 -10.38 -0.80 6.03
C TYR A 117 -9.07 -0.63 6.80
N VAL A 118 -8.57 0.60 6.97
CA VAL A 118 -7.28 0.84 7.64
C VAL A 118 -7.33 0.61 9.15
N SER A 119 -8.52 0.71 9.76
CA SER A 119 -8.70 0.51 11.20
C SER A 119 -8.91 -0.95 11.60
N LYS A 120 -9.44 -1.78 10.69
CA LYS A 120 -9.77 -3.19 10.98
C LYS A 120 -8.72 -4.17 10.45
N ASN A 121 -7.91 -3.78 9.46
CA ASN A 121 -6.91 -4.66 8.85
C ASN A 121 -5.50 -4.38 9.38
N ASN A 122 -4.71 -5.43 9.47
CA ASN A 122 -3.30 -5.39 9.83
C ASN A 122 -2.37 -5.85 8.69
N THR A 123 -2.91 -5.99 7.49
CA THR A 123 -2.18 -6.30 6.27
C THR A 123 -2.57 -5.35 5.16
N PHE A 124 -1.62 -4.96 4.32
CA PHE A 124 -1.86 -4.22 3.09
C PHE A 124 -0.87 -4.63 2.00
N ASN A 125 -1.23 -4.42 0.73
CA ASN A 125 -0.38 -4.72 -0.41
C ASN A 125 0.63 -3.58 -0.57
N PRO A 126 1.94 -3.85 -0.37
CA PRO A 126 2.96 -2.82 -0.33
C PRO A 126 3.30 -2.31 -1.73
N HIS A 127 3.93 -1.14 -1.74
CA HIS A 127 4.37 -0.48 -2.96
C HIS A 127 3.19 -0.04 -3.85
N ILE A 128 3.47 0.84 -4.80
CA ILE A 128 2.50 1.21 -5.83
C ILE A 128 2.80 0.31 -7.04
N MET A 129 2.70 -1.01 -6.82
CA MET A 129 2.93 -2.03 -7.84
C MET A 129 1.63 -2.75 -8.15
N PHE A 130 1.26 -2.76 -9.39
CA PHE A 130 0.09 -3.48 -9.89
C PHE A 130 0.24 -3.78 -11.39
N ILE A 131 -0.50 -4.76 -11.87
CA ILE A 131 -0.63 -5.08 -13.28
C ILE A 131 -2.13 -5.13 -13.56
N ALA A 132 -2.60 -4.38 -14.54
CA ALA A 132 -4.02 -4.32 -14.87
C ALA A 132 -4.25 -4.00 -16.34
N LYS A 133 -5.50 -4.13 -16.78
CA LYS A 133 -5.93 -3.69 -18.11
C LYS A 133 -6.06 -2.16 -18.15
N PRO A 134 -5.90 -1.51 -19.32
CA PRO A 134 -5.94 -0.06 -19.46
C PRO A 134 -7.18 0.61 -18.84
N ALA A 135 -8.35 0.01 -19.00
CA ALA A 135 -9.60 0.53 -18.43
C ALA A 135 -9.58 0.57 -16.89
N ILE A 136 -8.93 -0.40 -16.23
CA ILE A 136 -8.78 -0.42 -14.78
C ILE A 136 -7.76 0.62 -14.33
N ILE A 137 -6.66 0.76 -15.08
CA ILE A 137 -5.62 1.75 -14.81
C ILE A 137 -6.18 3.17 -14.84
N ASN A 138 -6.98 3.48 -15.86
CA ASN A 138 -7.64 4.79 -15.97
C ASN A 138 -8.53 5.07 -14.77
N LYS A 139 -9.41 4.14 -14.40
CA LYS A 139 -10.27 4.26 -13.22
C LYS A 139 -9.47 4.43 -11.91
N TRP A 140 -8.35 3.73 -11.80
CA TRP A 140 -7.46 3.88 -10.65
C TRP A 140 -6.88 5.30 -10.58
N PHE A 141 -6.37 5.83 -11.69
CA PHE A 141 -5.79 7.16 -11.72
C PHE A 141 -6.84 8.27 -11.56
N GLU A 142 -8.04 8.09 -12.11
CA GLU A 142 -9.18 8.98 -11.89
C GLU A 142 -9.61 9.04 -10.41
N ALA A 143 -9.46 7.94 -9.68
CA ALA A 143 -9.74 7.92 -8.24
C ALA A 143 -8.57 8.49 -7.41
N LEU A 144 -7.32 8.19 -7.79
CA LEU A 144 -6.13 8.52 -7.01
C LEU A 144 -5.75 10.00 -7.10
N PHE A 145 -5.58 10.52 -8.31
CA PHE A 145 -4.96 11.85 -8.48
C PHE A 145 -5.80 12.99 -7.93
N PRO A 146 -7.12 13.07 -8.17
CA PRO A 146 -7.92 14.13 -7.58
C PRO A 146 -7.94 14.11 -6.05
N TRP A 147 -7.87 12.92 -5.45
CA TRP A 147 -7.74 12.79 -4.00
C TRP A 147 -6.37 13.29 -3.50
N LEU A 148 -5.27 12.91 -4.16
CA LEU A 148 -3.93 13.39 -3.78
C LEU A 148 -3.80 14.91 -3.93
N GLU A 149 -4.40 15.50 -4.96
CA GLU A 149 -4.44 16.96 -5.13
C GLU A 149 -5.17 17.66 -3.97
N ARG A 150 -6.31 17.11 -3.52
CA ARG A 150 -7.02 17.61 -2.33
C ARG A 150 -6.16 17.48 -1.08
N CYS A 151 -5.48 16.35 -0.93
CA CYS A 151 -4.53 16.13 0.17
C CYS A 151 -3.39 17.16 0.12
N GLU A 152 -2.80 17.42 -1.05
CA GLU A 152 -1.70 18.38 -1.20
C GLU A 152 -2.12 19.79 -0.77
N LYS A 153 -3.31 20.23 -1.14
CA LYS A 153 -3.86 21.51 -0.69
C LYS A 153 -4.13 21.58 0.82
N LYS A 154 -4.40 20.41 1.45
CA LYS A 154 -4.71 20.30 2.87
C LYS A 154 -3.48 20.20 3.75
N PHE A 155 -2.42 19.58 3.26
CA PHE A 155 -1.16 19.43 3.98
C PHE A 155 -0.22 20.57 3.62
N ARG A 156 0.30 21.27 4.64
CA ARG A 156 1.32 22.31 4.42
C ARG A 156 2.63 21.61 4.07
N ILE A 157 3.21 21.97 2.93
CA ILE A 157 4.49 21.40 2.45
C ILE A 157 5.60 21.65 3.47
N ASP A 158 5.57 22.81 4.15
CA ASP A 158 6.54 23.19 5.18
C ASP A 158 6.54 22.27 6.41
N ASP A 159 5.44 21.57 6.67
CA ASP A 159 5.32 20.59 7.76
C ASP A 159 5.91 19.21 7.37
N LEU A 160 6.29 19.00 6.10
CA LEU A 160 6.80 17.75 5.54
C LEU A 160 8.34 17.72 5.51
N VAL A 161 8.99 18.05 6.64
CA VAL A 161 10.43 18.33 6.73
C VAL A 161 11.30 17.06 6.74
N ASN A 162 10.78 15.91 7.13
CA ASN A 162 11.52 14.65 7.25
C ASN A 162 11.33 13.75 6.04
N TYR A 163 12.26 12.82 5.80
CA TYR A 163 12.17 11.83 4.73
C TYR A 163 10.83 11.07 4.74
N ASP A 164 10.36 10.65 5.90
CA ASP A 164 9.11 9.89 6.06
C ASP A 164 7.86 10.74 5.80
N THR A 165 7.88 12.03 6.14
CA THR A 165 6.79 12.96 5.86
C THR A 165 6.86 13.54 4.45
N GLY A 166 8.04 13.83 3.92
CA GLY A 166 8.23 14.31 2.55
C GLY A 166 7.76 13.33 1.47
N ARG A 167 7.67 12.02 1.80
CA ARG A 167 7.12 10.99 0.92
C ARG A 167 5.69 10.57 1.28
N MET A 168 5.01 11.33 2.11
CA MET A 168 3.69 10.98 2.64
C MET A 168 2.68 10.66 1.55
N PHE A 169 2.64 11.43 0.46
CA PHE A 169 1.69 11.19 -0.65
C PHE A 169 1.90 9.82 -1.31
N ALA A 170 3.15 9.38 -1.45
CA ALA A 170 3.43 8.03 -1.94
C ALA A 170 2.91 6.95 -0.96
N TYR A 171 3.06 7.17 0.34
CA TYR A 171 2.54 6.24 1.34
C TYR A 171 1.01 6.28 1.46
N LEU A 172 0.37 7.42 1.25
CA LEU A 172 -1.08 7.51 1.13
C LEU A 172 -1.59 6.72 -0.07
N ALA A 173 -0.99 6.92 -1.25
CA ALA A 173 -1.32 6.18 -2.46
C ALA A 173 -1.15 4.66 -2.28
N GLU A 174 -0.10 4.21 -1.59
CA GLU A 174 0.15 2.81 -1.29
C GLU A 174 -0.97 2.18 -0.42
N ARG A 175 -1.44 2.89 0.62
CA ARG A 175 -2.54 2.39 1.46
C ARG A 175 -3.87 2.39 0.71
N TYR A 176 -4.10 3.43 -0.10
CA TYR A 176 -5.31 3.55 -0.89
C TYR A 176 -5.37 2.51 -2.02
N LEU A 177 -4.22 2.17 -2.63
CA LEU A 177 -4.14 1.11 -3.64
C LEU A 177 -4.73 -0.20 -3.14
N SER A 178 -4.27 -0.67 -1.97
CA SER A 178 -4.77 -1.91 -1.37
C SER A 178 -6.29 -1.93 -1.21
N TYR A 179 -6.85 -0.86 -0.70
CA TYR A 179 -8.30 -0.72 -0.52
C TYR A 179 -9.02 -0.65 -1.85
N TRP A 180 -8.56 0.23 -2.76
CA TRP A 180 -9.24 0.51 -4.01
C TRP A 180 -9.32 -0.72 -4.92
N PHE A 181 -8.21 -1.41 -5.12
CA PHE A 181 -8.19 -2.62 -5.96
C PHE A 181 -9.06 -3.73 -5.37
N LYS A 182 -9.02 -3.93 -4.06
CA LYS A 182 -9.85 -4.95 -3.38
C LYS A 182 -11.34 -4.64 -3.45
N LYS A 183 -11.73 -3.38 -3.46
CA LYS A 183 -13.12 -2.95 -3.56
C LYS A 183 -13.64 -2.98 -5.00
N ASN A 184 -12.84 -2.58 -5.97
CA ASN A 184 -13.30 -2.23 -7.32
C ASN A 184 -12.93 -3.24 -8.41
N THR A 185 -12.13 -4.26 -8.11
CA THR A 185 -11.65 -5.23 -9.10
C THR A 185 -11.73 -6.66 -8.59
N LYS A 186 -11.83 -7.61 -9.52
CA LYS A 186 -11.52 -9.01 -9.24
C LYS A 186 -10.00 -9.16 -9.33
N TYR A 187 -9.34 -9.08 -8.18
CA TYR A 187 -7.88 -9.06 -8.10
C TYR A 187 -7.28 -10.44 -7.80
N LYS A 188 -6.01 -10.61 -8.15
CA LYS A 188 -5.13 -11.69 -7.71
C LYS A 188 -3.92 -11.09 -7.00
N GLU A 189 -3.40 -11.76 -5.99
CA GLU A 189 -2.15 -11.39 -5.33
C GLU A 189 -1.01 -12.25 -5.87
N GLU A 190 0.08 -11.59 -6.32
CA GLU A 190 1.29 -12.24 -6.82
C GLU A 190 2.50 -11.92 -5.95
N ASN A 191 3.47 -12.81 -6.03
CA ASN A 191 4.72 -12.68 -5.29
C ASN A 191 5.58 -11.54 -5.84
N TRP A 192 6.31 -10.93 -4.95
CA TRP A 192 7.26 -9.87 -5.26
C TRP A 192 8.50 -9.98 -4.38
N VAL A 193 9.61 -9.40 -4.82
CA VAL A 193 10.86 -9.34 -4.07
C VAL A 193 11.45 -7.94 -4.14
N GLN A 194 12.10 -7.51 -3.06
CA GLN A 194 12.94 -6.32 -3.03
C GLN A 194 14.40 -6.74 -2.99
N LEU A 195 15.22 -6.17 -3.87
CA LEU A 195 16.67 -6.33 -3.87
C LEU A 195 17.32 -5.03 -3.42
N ASP A 196 18.05 -5.06 -2.32
CA ASP A 196 18.63 -3.86 -1.69
C ASP A 196 19.87 -3.33 -2.43
N ASN A 197 20.58 -4.19 -3.15
CA ASN A 197 21.81 -3.88 -3.87
C ASN A 197 21.58 -3.94 -5.39
N PHE A 198 21.02 -2.87 -5.97
CA PHE A 198 20.81 -2.74 -7.42
C PHE A 198 21.38 -1.42 -7.90
#